data_9df503497daa61355e423a63c085069a
#
_entry.id   9df503497daa61355e423a63c085069a
#
_cell.length_a   1.000
_cell.length_b   1.000
_cell.length_c   1.000
_cell.angle_alpha   90.00
_cell.angle_beta   90.00
_cell.angle_gamma   90.00
#
_symmetry.space_group_name_H-M   'P 1'
#
loop_
_entity.id
_entity.type
_entity.pdbx_description
1 polymer ?
#
loop_
_entity_poly.entity_id
_entity_poly.type
_entity_poly.pdbx_seq_one_letter_code
_entity_poly.pdbx_strand_id
1 'polypeptide(L)'
;MTATAATSRGRRAWEALRLPAAGHGFVHASGDVFESTDPATGEVVAVLASSMPADVDAAVAAGERALETTDWAVSGERRARVLYGFAQALRAEEDLLAELLTREQGKTIHESHIEVRGSAKMTEYYAGLSRMVYGRSTVLGPEVTGVVLREPVGVVAVITPWNWPLVLLVRSLVPALAAGNATVVKPASLTPAVTVEALALLAAQPDLPEGVLTCVLGSGSTVGDALVGHDGVDMIAFTGETETG
;
A
#
# COMPACT_ATOMS: atom_id res chain seq x y z
N MET A 1 -10.11 2.22 33.92
CA MET A 1 -9.25 3.39 33.73
C MET A 1 -8.41 3.20 32.46
N THR A 2 -9.01 3.05 31.27
CA THR A 2 -8.30 2.77 30.01
C THR A 2 -8.82 3.56 28.79
N ALA A 3 -9.86 4.37 28.93
CA ALA A 3 -10.40 5.17 27.82
C ALA A 3 -9.67 6.51 27.57
N THR A 4 -8.88 6.98 28.55
CA THR A 4 -8.22 8.31 28.46
C THR A 4 -6.89 8.28 27.70
N ALA A 5 -6.28 7.11 27.52
CA ALA A 5 -4.98 6.99 26.85
C ALA A 5 -5.10 6.96 25.31
N ALA A 6 -6.20 6.43 24.76
CA ALA A 6 -6.44 6.38 23.32
C ALA A 6 -6.75 7.78 22.74
N THR A 7 -7.53 8.60 23.45
CA THR A 7 -7.86 9.97 23.04
C THR A 7 -6.66 10.92 23.08
N SER A 8 -5.65 10.65 23.92
CA SER A 8 -4.45 11.48 23.99
C SER A 8 -3.42 11.14 22.89
N ARG A 9 -3.39 9.90 22.40
CA ARG A 9 -2.56 9.51 21.25
C ARG A 9 -3.10 10.11 19.96
N GLY A 10 -4.41 10.07 19.72
CA GLY A 10 -5.02 10.66 18.54
C GLY A 10 -4.66 12.15 18.39
N ARG A 11 -4.93 12.98 19.41
CA ARG A 11 -4.65 14.43 19.35
C ARG A 11 -3.16 14.76 19.18
N ARG A 12 -2.24 13.99 19.78
CA ARG A 12 -0.79 14.22 19.62
C ARG A 12 -0.27 13.82 18.23
N ALA A 13 -0.92 12.87 17.56
CA ALA A 13 -0.56 12.49 16.20
C ALA A 13 -0.82 13.63 15.21
N TRP A 14 -1.93 14.38 15.38
CA TRP A 14 -2.29 15.47 14.49
C TRP A 14 -1.38 16.71 14.60
N GLU A 15 -0.91 17.04 15.79
CA GLU A 15 0.07 18.12 15.98
C GLU A 15 1.48 17.77 15.49
N ALA A 16 1.73 16.50 15.22
CA ALA A 16 3.04 15.94 14.90
C ALA A 16 3.14 15.22 13.54
N LEU A 17 2.08 15.20 12.74
CA LEU A 17 2.13 14.58 11.39
C LEU A 17 2.92 15.47 10.38
N ARG A 18 4.08 15.92 10.78
CA ARG A 18 5.22 16.02 9.90
C ARG A 18 5.69 14.58 9.69
N LEU A 19 5.04 13.88 8.77
CA LEU A 19 5.54 12.57 8.34
C LEU A 19 6.98 12.84 7.88
N PRO A 20 7.99 12.33 8.59
CA PRO A 20 9.36 12.58 8.16
C PRO A 20 9.49 11.96 6.78
N ALA A 21 9.93 12.74 5.83
CA ALA A 21 10.26 12.30 4.48
C ALA A 21 11.19 11.07 4.44
N ALA A 22 11.76 10.69 5.56
CA ALA A 22 12.74 9.62 5.74
C ALA A 22 12.50 8.73 6.97
N GLY A 23 11.31 8.75 7.58
CA GLY A 23 11.06 8.03 8.84
C GLY A 23 10.64 6.58 8.69
N HIS A 24 10.09 6.24 7.54
CA HIS A 24 9.69 4.87 7.22
C HIS A 24 10.58 4.37 6.09
N GLY A 25 11.38 3.35 6.32
CA GLY A 25 12.32 2.80 5.34
C GLY A 25 11.70 2.32 4.02
N PHE A 26 10.36 2.30 3.92
CA PHE A 26 9.63 1.99 2.71
C PHE A 26 9.26 3.22 1.85
N VAL A 27 9.39 4.46 2.35
CA VAL A 27 9.09 5.69 1.59
C VAL A 27 10.36 6.23 0.96
N HIS A 28 10.37 6.31 -0.35
CA HIS A 28 11.45 6.90 -1.15
C HIS A 28 11.03 8.29 -1.60
N ALA A 29 11.57 9.33 -0.98
CA ALA A 29 11.22 10.72 -1.25
C ALA A 29 12.39 11.65 -0.88
N SER A 30 13.02 12.26 -1.87
CA SER A 30 14.19 13.14 -1.75
C SER A 30 13.97 14.55 -2.30
N GLY A 31 12.76 14.82 -2.83
CA GLY A 31 12.40 16.10 -3.44
C GLY A 31 11.82 17.11 -2.43
N ASP A 32 11.21 18.16 -2.97
CA ASP A 32 10.60 19.23 -2.20
C ASP A 32 9.41 18.75 -1.37
N VAL A 33 9.14 19.44 -0.26
CA VAL A 33 7.99 19.17 0.58
C VAL A 33 6.71 19.74 -0.02
N PHE A 34 5.60 19.05 0.21
CA PHE A 34 4.26 19.49 -0.12
C PHE A 34 3.30 19.24 1.03
N GLU A 35 2.19 19.95 1.05
CA GLU A 35 1.18 19.87 2.10
C GLU A 35 -0.06 19.13 1.61
N SER A 36 -0.59 18.24 2.45
CA SER A 36 -1.95 17.74 2.36
C SER A 36 -2.84 18.58 3.28
N THR A 37 -3.97 19.05 2.76
CA THR A 37 -4.83 20.01 3.46
C THR A 37 -6.24 19.47 3.63
N ASP A 38 -6.88 19.82 4.74
CA ASP A 38 -8.30 19.57 4.99
C ASP A 38 -9.16 20.44 4.03
N PRO A 39 -9.96 19.84 3.16
CA PRO A 39 -10.77 20.60 2.18
C PRO A 39 -11.89 21.42 2.82
N ALA A 40 -12.28 21.15 4.06
CA ALA A 40 -13.31 21.89 4.77
C ALA A 40 -12.78 23.12 5.49
N THR A 41 -11.57 23.06 6.01
CA THR A 41 -10.98 24.14 6.83
C THR A 41 -9.79 24.84 6.19
N GLY A 42 -9.11 24.19 5.23
CA GLY A 42 -7.86 24.66 4.64
C GLY A 42 -6.65 24.44 5.56
N GLU A 43 -6.84 23.81 6.72
CA GLU A 43 -5.73 23.52 7.64
C GLU A 43 -4.83 22.42 7.08
N VAL A 44 -3.53 22.50 7.37
CA VAL A 44 -2.57 21.48 6.99
C VAL A 44 -2.81 20.20 7.81
N VAL A 45 -3.05 19.10 7.13
CA VAL A 45 -3.22 17.76 7.71
C VAL A 45 -1.87 17.05 7.82
N ALA A 46 -1.05 17.14 6.79
CA ALA A 46 0.26 16.52 6.76
C ALA A 46 1.23 17.29 5.87
N VAL A 47 2.53 17.19 6.18
CA VAL A 47 3.63 17.69 5.35
C VAL A 47 4.49 16.50 4.93
N LEU A 48 4.62 16.30 3.62
CA LEU A 48 5.32 15.15 3.03
C LEU A 48 6.39 15.64 2.06
N ALA A 49 7.42 14.83 1.80
CA ALA A 49 8.35 15.08 0.71
C ALA A 49 7.92 14.40 -0.57
N SER A 50 8.16 15.03 -1.70
CA SER A 50 7.98 14.43 -3.03
C SER A 50 9.10 13.45 -3.33
N SER A 51 8.80 12.47 -4.17
CA SER A 51 9.81 11.62 -4.79
C SER A 51 10.35 12.27 -6.07
N MET A 52 11.59 11.95 -6.38
CA MET A 52 12.24 12.24 -7.66
C MET A 52 12.32 10.96 -8.51
N PRO A 53 12.58 11.01 -9.80
CA PRO A 53 12.76 9.80 -10.63
C PRO A 53 13.76 8.80 -10.04
N ALA A 54 14.87 9.25 -9.47
CA ALA A 54 15.84 8.39 -8.79
C ALA A 54 15.27 7.65 -7.57
N ASP A 55 14.27 8.22 -6.89
CA ASP A 55 13.56 7.54 -5.80
C ASP A 55 12.66 6.42 -6.34
N VAL A 56 12.08 6.60 -7.53
CA VAL A 56 11.33 5.55 -8.23
C VAL A 56 12.26 4.40 -8.59
N ASP A 57 13.43 4.71 -9.18
CA ASP A 57 14.45 3.70 -9.51
C ASP A 57 14.85 2.89 -8.26
N ALA A 58 15.12 3.59 -7.15
CA ALA A 58 15.49 2.97 -5.89
C ALA A 58 14.36 2.08 -5.31
N ALA A 59 13.10 2.52 -5.41
CA ALA A 59 11.94 1.78 -4.93
C ALA A 59 11.70 0.49 -5.74
N VAL A 60 11.80 0.56 -7.07
CA VAL A 60 11.68 -0.61 -7.96
C VAL A 60 12.82 -1.59 -7.70
N ALA A 61 14.06 -1.11 -7.69
CA ALA A 61 15.24 -1.95 -7.41
C ALA A 61 15.19 -2.62 -6.02
N ALA A 62 14.57 -2.00 -5.03
CA ALA A 62 14.34 -2.63 -3.73
C ALA A 62 13.35 -3.80 -3.84
N GLY A 63 12.28 -3.65 -4.64
CA GLY A 63 11.32 -4.70 -4.93
C GLY A 63 11.93 -5.91 -5.63
N GLU A 64 12.70 -5.67 -6.69
CA GLU A 64 13.43 -6.71 -7.43
C GLU A 64 14.36 -7.51 -6.49
N ARG A 65 15.20 -6.80 -5.73
CA ARG A 65 16.10 -7.44 -4.74
C ARG A 65 15.35 -8.26 -3.69
N ALA A 66 14.20 -7.77 -3.21
CA ALA A 66 13.42 -8.49 -2.22
C ALA A 66 12.88 -9.82 -2.78
N LEU A 67 12.45 -9.84 -4.03
CA LEU A 67 11.97 -11.05 -4.71
C LEU A 67 13.12 -12.06 -4.97
N GLU A 68 14.32 -11.59 -5.26
CA GLU A 68 15.50 -12.43 -5.51
C GLU A 68 16.10 -13.02 -4.22
N THR A 69 16.09 -12.24 -3.13
CA THR A 69 16.85 -12.58 -1.91
C THR A 69 16.03 -13.16 -0.79
N THR A 70 14.70 -13.20 -0.92
CA THR A 70 13.80 -13.71 0.13
C THR A 70 12.88 -14.82 -0.40
N ASP A 71 12.20 -15.51 0.51
CA ASP A 71 11.20 -16.52 0.18
C ASP A 71 9.78 -15.95 -0.05
N TRP A 72 9.64 -14.62 -0.16
CA TRP A 72 8.34 -13.95 -0.29
C TRP A 72 7.50 -14.50 -1.45
N ALA A 73 8.11 -14.65 -2.61
CA ALA A 73 7.45 -15.12 -3.83
C ALA A 73 6.81 -16.51 -3.67
N VAL A 74 7.42 -17.39 -2.88
CA VAL A 74 7.02 -18.80 -2.74
C VAL A 74 6.28 -19.11 -1.44
N SER A 75 6.46 -18.32 -0.38
CA SER A 75 5.90 -18.60 0.95
C SER A 75 4.50 -18.01 1.15
N GLY A 76 3.46 -18.71 0.68
CA GLY A 76 2.06 -18.31 0.90
C GLY A 76 1.67 -18.22 2.37
N GLU A 77 2.31 -19.00 3.25
CA GLU A 77 2.09 -18.93 4.69
C GLU A 77 2.61 -17.63 5.29
N ARG A 78 3.82 -17.20 4.89
CA ARG A 78 4.42 -15.94 5.32
C ARG A 78 3.54 -14.76 4.90
N ARG A 79 3.10 -14.73 3.63
CA ARG A 79 2.18 -13.71 3.12
C ARG A 79 0.87 -13.66 3.89
N ALA A 80 0.29 -14.83 4.19
CA ALA A 80 -0.93 -14.91 4.97
C ALA A 80 -0.76 -14.28 6.37
N ARG A 81 0.33 -14.58 7.09
CA ARG A 81 0.60 -13.99 8.42
C ARG A 81 0.74 -12.47 8.35
N VAL A 82 1.50 -11.96 7.38
CA VAL A 82 1.67 -10.52 7.18
C VAL A 82 0.32 -9.84 6.91
N LEU A 83 -0.48 -10.38 5.98
CA LEU A 83 -1.76 -9.77 5.63
C LEU A 83 -2.80 -9.88 6.74
N TYR A 84 -2.84 -10.99 7.50
CA TYR A 84 -3.69 -11.06 8.69
C TYR A 84 -3.28 -10.06 9.77
N GLY A 85 -1.98 -9.92 10.02
CA GLY A 85 -1.45 -8.92 10.94
C GLY A 85 -1.81 -7.50 10.50
N PHE A 86 -1.70 -7.20 9.21
CA PHE A 86 -2.12 -5.91 8.65
C PHE A 86 -3.63 -5.66 8.83
N ALA A 87 -4.48 -6.65 8.57
CA ALA A 87 -5.92 -6.51 8.80
C ALA A 87 -6.26 -6.22 10.27
N GLN A 88 -5.56 -6.86 11.20
CA GLN A 88 -5.73 -6.59 12.63
C GLN A 88 -5.25 -5.17 12.98
N ALA A 89 -4.14 -4.72 12.42
CA ALA A 89 -3.62 -3.37 12.63
C ALA A 89 -4.59 -2.30 12.09
N LEU A 90 -5.18 -2.51 10.90
CA LEU A 90 -6.22 -1.63 10.37
C LEU A 90 -7.43 -1.52 11.31
N ARG A 91 -7.84 -2.62 11.95
CA ARG A 91 -8.94 -2.60 12.94
C ARG A 91 -8.55 -1.89 14.23
N ALA A 92 -7.33 -2.10 14.69
CA ALA A 92 -6.84 -1.50 15.93
C ALA A 92 -6.70 0.02 15.82
N GLU A 93 -6.35 0.52 14.63
CA GLU A 93 -6.19 1.95 14.35
C GLU A 93 -7.39 2.54 13.56
N GLU A 94 -8.56 1.90 13.63
CA GLU A 94 -9.76 2.31 12.88
C GLU A 94 -10.12 3.78 13.13
N ASP A 95 -10.18 4.21 14.38
CA ASP A 95 -10.57 5.58 14.73
C ASP A 95 -9.58 6.62 14.20
N LEU A 96 -8.27 6.32 14.30
CA LEU A 96 -7.22 7.17 13.79
C LEU A 96 -7.30 7.31 12.27
N LEU A 97 -7.39 6.18 11.55
CA LEU A 97 -7.47 6.18 10.09
C LEU A 97 -8.76 6.82 9.59
N ALA A 98 -9.89 6.60 10.27
CA ALA A 98 -11.16 7.23 9.90
C ALA A 98 -11.14 8.75 10.10
N GLU A 99 -10.57 9.24 11.20
CA GLU A 99 -10.40 10.69 11.41
C GLU A 99 -9.48 11.29 10.33
N LEU A 100 -8.36 10.63 10.02
CA LEU A 100 -7.43 11.08 8.98
C LEU A 100 -8.09 11.13 7.60
N LEU A 101 -8.85 10.09 7.22
CA LEU A 101 -9.64 10.06 6.00
C LEU A 101 -10.64 11.23 5.92
N THR A 102 -11.36 11.50 7.01
CA THR A 102 -12.32 12.60 7.06
C THR A 102 -11.63 13.94 6.86
N ARG A 103 -10.50 14.15 7.53
CA ARG A 103 -9.76 15.42 7.45
C ARG A 103 -9.06 15.60 6.10
N GLU A 104 -8.46 14.56 5.55
CA GLU A 104 -7.67 14.67 4.32
C GLU A 104 -8.54 14.66 3.06
N GLN A 105 -9.60 13.85 3.04
CA GLN A 105 -10.45 13.65 1.87
C GLN A 105 -11.76 14.45 1.94
N GLY A 106 -12.23 14.79 3.14
CA GLY A 106 -13.47 15.55 3.34
C GLY A 106 -14.76 14.73 3.40
N LYS A 107 -14.69 13.40 3.38
CA LYS A 107 -15.88 12.54 3.55
C LYS A 107 -16.36 12.53 5.00
N THR A 108 -17.60 12.08 5.21
CA THR A 108 -18.15 11.98 6.55
C THR A 108 -17.39 10.93 7.37
N ILE A 109 -17.29 11.16 8.68
CA ILE A 109 -16.63 10.21 9.61
C ILE A 109 -17.27 8.81 9.56
N HIS A 110 -18.58 8.74 9.29
CA HIS A 110 -19.28 7.47 9.11
C HIS A 110 -18.78 6.69 7.88
N GLU A 111 -18.63 7.36 6.75
CA GLU A 111 -18.08 6.75 5.52
C GLU A 111 -16.61 6.36 5.71
N SER A 112 -15.83 7.16 6.44
CA SER A 112 -14.44 6.84 6.78
C SER A 112 -14.33 5.55 7.58
N HIS A 113 -15.17 5.35 8.59
CA HIS A 113 -15.23 4.09 9.33
C HIS A 113 -15.63 2.89 8.44
N ILE A 114 -16.59 3.09 7.52
CA ILE A 114 -16.99 2.03 6.57
C ILE A 114 -15.78 1.66 5.68
N GLU A 115 -15.03 2.64 5.23
CA GLU A 115 -13.86 2.41 4.37
C GLU A 115 -12.76 1.62 5.11
N VAL A 116 -12.40 2.01 6.33
CA VAL A 116 -11.39 1.29 7.13
C VAL A 116 -11.82 -0.15 7.40
N ARG A 117 -13.07 -0.35 7.85
CA ARG A 117 -13.61 -1.70 8.11
C ARG A 117 -13.68 -2.55 6.85
N GLY A 118 -14.06 -1.96 5.71
CA GLY A 118 -14.08 -2.61 4.41
C GLY A 118 -12.69 -3.05 3.97
N SER A 119 -11.71 -2.19 4.17
CA SER A 119 -10.29 -2.46 3.88
C SER A 119 -9.75 -3.63 4.72
N ALA A 120 -10.04 -3.65 6.01
CA ALA A 120 -9.64 -4.75 6.88
C ALA A 120 -10.28 -6.09 6.47
N LYS A 121 -11.58 -6.10 6.15
CA LYS A 121 -12.29 -7.32 5.68
C LYS A 121 -11.73 -7.84 4.36
N MET A 122 -11.43 -6.95 3.42
CA MET A 122 -10.84 -7.31 2.13
C MET A 122 -9.43 -7.89 2.32
N THR A 123 -8.64 -7.30 3.21
CA THR A 123 -7.30 -7.79 3.57
C THR A 123 -7.37 -9.21 4.14
N GLU A 124 -8.30 -9.49 5.06
CA GLU A 124 -8.52 -10.84 5.62
C GLU A 124 -8.86 -11.88 4.53
N TYR A 125 -9.71 -11.49 3.58
CA TYR A 125 -10.08 -12.37 2.47
C TYR A 125 -8.85 -12.79 1.64
N TYR A 126 -8.04 -11.83 1.21
CA TYR A 126 -6.84 -12.11 0.43
C TYR A 126 -5.72 -12.77 1.24
N ALA A 127 -5.64 -12.51 2.55
CA ALA A 127 -4.74 -13.23 3.43
C ALA A 127 -5.02 -14.74 3.40
N GLY A 128 -6.30 -15.14 3.44
CA GLY A 128 -6.71 -16.53 3.25
C GLY A 128 -6.31 -17.09 1.89
N LEU A 129 -6.50 -16.32 0.82
CA LEU A 129 -6.17 -16.72 -0.54
C LEU A 129 -4.66 -16.85 -0.80
N SER A 130 -3.79 -16.18 -0.03
CA SER A 130 -2.33 -16.27 -0.18
C SER A 130 -1.80 -17.71 -0.13
N ARG A 131 -2.52 -18.60 0.56
CA ARG A 131 -2.18 -20.03 0.70
C ARG A 131 -2.82 -20.92 -0.37
N MET A 132 -3.60 -20.34 -1.28
CA MET A 132 -4.43 -21.08 -2.27
C MET A 132 -4.03 -20.77 -3.72
N VAL A 133 -2.81 -20.27 -3.94
CA VAL A 133 -2.28 -20.01 -5.28
C VAL A 133 -1.80 -21.34 -5.87
N TYR A 134 -2.76 -22.14 -6.36
CA TYR A 134 -2.50 -23.47 -6.89
C TYR A 134 -2.32 -23.45 -8.41
N GLY A 135 -1.42 -24.32 -8.91
CA GLY A 135 -1.30 -24.67 -10.31
C GLY A 135 -2.35 -25.73 -10.75
N ARG A 136 -2.13 -26.32 -11.90
CA ARG A 136 -2.92 -27.43 -12.44
C ARG A 136 -2.02 -28.53 -12.96
N SER A 137 -2.48 -29.78 -12.90
CA SER A 137 -1.88 -30.87 -13.63
C SER A 137 -2.91 -31.53 -14.52
N THR A 138 -2.51 -32.01 -15.70
CA THR A 138 -3.39 -32.67 -16.68
C THR A 138 -2.63 -33.78 -17.34
N VAL A 139 -3.25 -34.95 -17.45
CA VAL A 139 -2.72 -36.08 -18.23
C VAL A 139 -3.00 -35.79 -19.71
N LEU A 140 -1.95 -35.68 -20.51
CA LEU A 140 -2.01 -35.39 -21.94
C LEU A 140 -1.88 -36.67 -22.81
N GLY A 141 -1.46 -37.78 -22.21
CA GLY A 141 -1.29 -39.07 -22.83
C GLY A 141 -0.70 -40.10 -21.88
N PRO A 142 -0.46 -41.33 -22.30
CA PRO A 142 -0.02 -42.42 -21.41
C PRO A 142 1.27 -42.14 -20.66
N GLU A 143 2.16 -41.33 -21.23
CA GLU A 143 3.48 -41.02 -20.64
C GLU A 143 3.73 -39.51 -20.49
N VAL A 144 2.68 -38.67 -20.72
CA VAL A 144 2.83 -37.20 -20.72
C VAL A 144 1.88 -36.56 -19.72
N THR A 145 2.43 -35.87 -18.74
CA THR A 145 1.70 -35.01 -17.80
C THR A 145 2.08 -33.58 -18.02
N GLY A 146 1.10 -32.71 -18.28
CA GLY A 146 1.25 -31.27 -18.31
C GLY A 146 1.08 -30.68 -16.90
N VAL A 147 1.95 -29.73 -16.53
CA VAL A 147 1.86 -28.99 -15.28
C VAL A 147 1.83 -27.48 -15.62
N VAL A 148 0.88 -26.76 -15.02
CA VAL A 148 0.77 -25.30 -15.10
C VAL A 148 1.06 -24.76 -13.71
N LEU A 149 2.09 -23.95 -13.59
CA LEU A 149 2.42 -23.24 -12.35
C LEU A 149 1.82 -21.84 -12.39
N ARG A 150 1.59 -21.26 -11.21
CA ARG A 150 1.30 -19.83 -11.03
C ARG A 150 2.47 -19.20 -10.31
N GLU A 151 3.02 -18.17 -10.91
CA GLU A 151 4.16 -17.44 -10.39
C GLU A 151 3.77 -15.95 -10.23
N PRO A 152 4.39 -15.22 -9.27
CA PRO A 152 4.27 -13.78 -9.22
C PRO A 152 4.74 -13.15 -10.54
N VAL A 153 4.16 -12.01 -10.91
CA VAL A 153 4.60 -11.30 -12.11
C VAL A 153 5.89 -10.52 -11.88
N GLY A 154 6.20 -10.15 -10.63
CA GLY A 154 7.38 -9.38 -10.27
C GLY A 154 7.04 -8.15 -9.45
N VAL A 155 7.49 -6.96 -9.88
CA VAL A 155 7.22 -5.68 -9.24
C VAL A 155 5.93 -5.07 -9.80
N VAL A 156 4.97 -4.78 -8.92
CA VAL A 156 3.67 -4.19 -9.27
C VAL A 156 3.60 -2.74 -8.82
N ALA A 157 3.41 -1.82 -9.76
CA ALA A 157 3.07 -0.43 -9.46
C ALA A 157 1.58 -0.32 -9.08
N VAL A 158 1.29 0.23 -7.91
CA VAL A 158 -0.07 0.43 -7.41
C VAL A 158 -0.36 1.93 -7.32
N ILE A 159 -1.15 2.45 -8.26
CA ILE A 159 -1.50 3.88 -8.36
C ILE A 159 -2.95 4.05 -7.97
N THR A 160 -3.20 4.84 -6.92
CA THR A 160 -4.52 4.96 -6.29
C THR A 160 -5.11 6.36 -6.41
N PRO A 161 -6.46 6.50 -6.48
CA PRO A 161 -7.14 7.78 -6.54
C PRO A 161 -7.39 8.34 -5.13
N TRP A 162 -7.94 9.56 -5.10
CA TRP A 162 -8.20 10.31 -3.87
C TRP A 162 -9.58 10.06 -3.22
N ASN A 163 -10.56 9.55 -3.98
CA ASN A 163 -11.97 9.51 -3.51
C ASN A 163 -12.27 8.41 -2.48
N TRP A 164 -11.64 7.25 -2.61
CA TRP A 164 -11.67 6.12 -1.66
C TRP A 164 -10.25 5.59 -1.47
N PRO A 165 -9.33 6.40 -0.90
CA PRO A 165 -7.90 6.17 -0.98
C PRO A 165 -7.47 4.85 -0.31
N LEU A 166 -8.06 4.50 0.83
CA LEU A 166 -7.67 3.32 1.57
C LEU A 166 -8.24 2.03 0.97
N VAL A 167 -9.53 1.99 0.64
CA VAL A 167 -10.14 0.76 0.10
C VAL A 167 -9.65 0.47 -1.32
N LEU A 168 -9.40 1.50 -2.14
CA LEU A 168 -8.86 1.31 -3.49
C LEU A 168 -7.37 0.95 -3.48
N LEU A 169 -6.63 1.42 -2.46
CA LEU A 169 -5.28 0.91 -2.17
C LEU A 169 -5.34 -0.59 -1.89
N VAL A 170 -6.10 -0.99 -0.89
CA VAL A 170 -6.19 -2.39 -0.44
C VAL A 170 -6.66 -3.31 -1.56
N ARG A 171 -7.61 -2.87 -2.39
CA ARG A 171 -8.13 -3.62 -3.54
C ARG A 171 -7.05 -4.00 -4.55
N SER A 172 -6.00 -3.19 -4.70
CA SER A 172 -4.90 -3.43 -5.65
C SER A 172 -3.66 -4.00 -4.95
N LEU A 173 -3.27 -3.40 -3.84
CA LEU A 173 -2.07 -3.76 -3.08
C LEU A 173 -2.14 -5.18 -2.51
N VAL A 174 -3.23 -5.50 -1.82
CA VAL A 174 -3.32 -6.75 -1.06
C VAL A 174 -3.35 -7.99 -1.97
N PRO A 175 -4.12 -8.04 -3.07
CA PRO A 175 -4.03 -9.17 -4.01
C PRO A 175 -2.65 -9.31 -4.66
N ALA A 176 -1.95 -8.18 -4.96
CA ALA A 176 -0.59 -8.23 -5.49
C ALA A 176 0.37 -8.89 -4.49
N LEU A 177 0.33 -8.45 -3.22
CA LEU A 177 1.12 -9.06 -2.14
C LEU A 177 0.73 -10.52 -1.87
N ALA A 178 -0.57 -10.82 -1.87
CA ALA A 178 -1.08 -12.19 -1.68
C ALA A 178 -0.59 -13.16 -2.75
N ALA A 179 -0.42 -12.68 -3.99
CA ALA A 179 0.13 -13.45 -5.10
C ALA A 179 1.65 -13.62 -5.05
N GLY A 180 2.35 -12.88 -4.18
CA GLY A 180 3.80 -12.99 -3.98
C GLY A 180 4.63 -11.94 -4.72
N ASN A 181 4.00 -10.87 -5.21
CA ASN A 181 4.70 -9.75 -5.87
C ASN A 181 5.31 -8.80 -4.85
N ALA A 182 6.31 -8.03 -5.27
CA ALA A 182 6.70 -6.79 -4.63
C ALA A 182 5.86 -5.63 -5.16
N THR A 183 5.72 -4.55 -4.39
CA THR A 183 4.83 -3.44 -4.75
C THR A 183 5.48 -2.09 -4.53
N VAL A 184 5.31 -1.19 -5.51
CA VAL A 184 5.62 0.23 -5.40
C VAL A 184 4.30 0.99 -5.41
N VAL A 185 3.94 1.60 -4.28
CA VAL A 185 2.68 2.33 -4.13
C VAL A 185 2.88 3.81 -4.45
N LYS A 186 2.01 4.37 -5.28
CA LYS A 186 1.89 5.82 -5.50
C LYS A 186 0.48 6.28 -5.14
N PRO A 187 0.26 6.89 -3.98
CA PRO A 187 -1.04 7.48 -3.63
C PRO A 187 -1.33 8.73 -4.47
N ALA A 188 -2.61 9.10 -4.54
CA ALA A 188 -2.99 10.41 -5.05
C ALA A 188 -2.36 11.52 -4.20
N SER A 189 -1.90 12.61 -4.86
CA SER A 189 -1.27 13.75 -4.16
C SER A 189 -2.24 14.51 -3.24
N LEU A 190 -3.56 14.32 -3.40
CA LEU A 190 -4.59 14.94 -2.57
C LEU A 190 -4.85 14.19 -1.26
N THR A 191 -4.52 12.89 -1.18
CA THR A 191 -4.81 12.05 -0.01
C THR A 191 -3.65 11.08 0.29
N PRO A 192 -2.41 11.58 0.41
CA PRO A 192 -1.24 10.73 0.63
C PRO A 192 -1.10 10.28 2.08
N ALA A 193 -1.52 11.07 3.07
CA ALA A 193 -1.22 10.82 4.47
C ALA A 193 -1.90 9.55 4.99
N VAL A 194 -3.19 9.36 4.73
CA VAL A 194 -3.90 8.14 5.13
C VAL A 194 -3.30 6.89 4.49
N THR A 195 -2.85 7.00 3.24
CA THR A 195 -2.18 5.90 2.55
C THR A 195 -0.85 5.56 3.21
N VAL A 196 -0.01 6.55 3.50
CA VAL A 196 1.30 6.35 4.16
C VAL A 196 1.12 5.76 5.55
N GLU A 197 0.15 6.25 6.35
CA GLU A 197 -0.15 5.68 7.66
C GLU A 197 -0.60 4.20 7.58
N ALA A 198 -1.49 3.88 6.64
CA ALA A 198 -1.89 2.50 6.43
C ALA A 198 -0.72 1.60 5.98
N LEU A 199 0.15 2.10 5.10
CA LEU A 199 1.36 1.39 4.68
C LEU A 199 2.35 1.22 5.83
N ALA A 200 2.44 2.17 6.77
CA ALA A 200 3.27 2.04 7.96
C ALA A 200 2.80 0.87 8.85
N LEU A 201 1.49 0.67 8.98
CA LEU A 201 0.95 -0.50 9.69
C LEU A 201 1.31 -1.83 9.01
N LEU A 202 1.35 -1.84 7.67
CA LEU A 202 1.77 -3.01 6.91
C LEU A 202 3.29 -3.23 7.03
N ALA A 203 4.08 -2.17 6.89
CA ALA A 203 5.55 -2.22 7.01
C ALA A 203 6.01 -2.66 8.41
N ALA A 204 5.21 -2.41 9.44
CA ALA A 204 5.48 -2.85 10.81
C ALA A 204 5.25 -4.36 11.04
N GLN A 205 4.75 -5.11 10.04
CA GLN A 205 4.53 -6.54 10.20
C GLN A 205 5.87 -7.29 10.21
N PRO A 206 6.16 -8.08 11.25
CA PRO A 206 7.51 -8.66 11.47
C PRO A 206 7.99 -9.60 10.37
N ASP A 207 7.05 -10.21 9.64
CA ASP A 207 7.35 -11.17 8.58
C ASP A 207 7.40 -10.52 7.17
N LEU A 208 7.16 -9.20 7.05
CA LEU A 208 7.27 -8.50 5.76
C LEU A 208 8.76 -8.24 5.45
N PRO A 209 9.30 -8.79 4.34
CA PRO A 209 10.69 -8.50 3.99
C PRO A 209 10.86 -7.04 3.54
N GLU A 210 12.01 -6.47 3.87
CA GLU A 210 12.40 -5.15 3.36
C GLU A 210 12.40 -5.16 1.82
N GLY A 211 11.87 -4.10 1.20
CA GLY A 211 11.77 -3.94 -0.25
C GLY A 211 10.50 -4.53 -0.88
N VAL A 212 9.80 -5.48 -0.23
CA VAL A 212 8.52 -6.01 -0.76
C VAL A 212 7.45 -4.93 -0.86
N LEU A 213 7.48 -3.96 0.05
CA LEU A 213 6.63 -2.79 0.06
C LEU A 213 7.49 -1.54 -0.04
N THR A 214 7.26 -0.73 -1.06
CA THR A 214 7.83 0.61 -1.19
C THR A 214 6.75 1.62 -1.57
N CYS A 215 7.00 2.90 -1.32
CA CYS A 215 6.07 3.99 -1.61
C CYS A 215 6.83 5.18 -2.20
N VAL A 216 6.25 5.79 -3.23
CA VAL A 216 6.71 7.03 -3.84
C VAL A 216 5.61 8.06 -3.83
N LEU A 217 5.93 9.32 -3.56
CA LEU A 217 4.98 10.40 -3.36
C LEU A 217 5.21 11.52 -4.39
N GLY A 218 4.14 12.17 -4.83
CA GLY A 218 4.26 13.30 -5.75
C GLY A 218 3.25 13.29 -6.89
N SER A 219 3.49 14.16 -7.89
CA SER A 219 2.55 14.37 -9.00
C SER A 219 2.43 13.16 -9.93
N GLY A 220 1.31 13.08 -10.64
CA GLY A 220 1.12 12.10 -11.71
C GLY A 220 2.14 12.27 -12.83
N SER A 221 2.32 13.54 -13.27
CA SER A 221 3.18 13.88 -14.41
C SER A 221 4.69 13.75 -14.18
N THR A 222 5.15 13.57 -12.94
CA THR A 222 6.58 13.39 -12.65
C THR A 222 6.82 11.98 -12.12
N VAL A 223 6.21 11.65 -10.97
CA VAL A 223 6.44 10.38 -10.29
C VAL A 223 5.58 9.27 -10.90
N GLY A 224 4.34 9.61 -11.31
CA GLY A 224 3.47 8.65 -11.99
C GLY A 224 4.05 8.20 -13.32
N ASP A 225 4.47 9.16 -14.17
CA ASP A 225 5.06 8.87 -15.48
C ASP A 225 6.38 8.10 -15.34
N ALA A 226 7.25 8.47 -14.39
CA ALA A 226 8.47 7.74 -14.11
C ALA A 226 8.19 6.29 -13.69
N LEU A 227 7.17 6.07 -12.83
CA LEU A 227 6.81 4.74 -12.36
C LEU A 227 6.19 3.87 -13.48
N VAL A 228 5.30 4.45 -14.28
CA VAL A 228 4.62 3.73 -15.38
C VAL A 228 5.59 3.39 -16.52
N GLY A 229 6.57 4.26 -16.80
CA GLY A 229 7.58 4.06 -17.82
C GLY A 229 8.82 3.29 -17.38
N HIS A 230 8.89 2.80 -16.15
CA HIS A 230 10.07 2.14 -15.60
C HIS A 230 10.16 0.68 -16.07
N ASP A 231 11.28 0.30 -16.70
CA ASP A 231 11.49 -1.04 -17.29
C ASP A 231 11.42 -2.20 -16.26
N GLY A 232 11.71 -1.94 -15.00
CA GLY A 232 11.63 -2.92 -13.90
C GLY A 232 10.23 -3.05 -13.27
N VAL A 233 9.20 -2.37 -13.81
CA VAL A 233 7.80 -2.54 -13.41
C VAL A 233 7.12 -3.55 -14.32
N ASP A 234 6.76 -4.70 -13.78
CA ASP A 234 6.18 -5.82 -14.54
C ASP A 234 4.66 -5.70 -14.73
N MET A 235 3.99 -4.96 -13.83
CA MET A 235 2.53 -4.77 -13.88
C MET A 235 2.13 -3.44 -13.24
N ILE A 236 1.10 -2.80 -13.82
CA ILE A 236 0.51 -1.58 -13.28
C ILE A 236 -0.94 -1.86 -12.86
N ALA A 237 -1.26 -1.59 -11.61
CA ALA A 237 -2.63 -1.56 -11.08
C ALA A 237 -3.04 -0.09 -10.87
N PHE A 238 -3.73 0.47 -11.86
CA PHE A 238 -4.18 1.86 -11.86
C PHE A 238 -5.67 1.96 -11.58
N THR A 239 -6.02 2.90 -10.71
CA THR A 239 -7.40 3.37 -10.55
C THR A 239 -7.37 4.89 -10.53
N GLY A 240 -8.06 5.52 -11.46
CA GLY A 240 -8.07 6.97 -11.62
C GLY A 240 -9.01 7.42 -12.76
N GLU A 241 -8.73 8.60 -13.29
CA GLU A 241 -9.48 9.17 -14.41
C GLU A 241 -9.16 8.44 -15.73
N THR A 242 -10.15 8.33 -16.60
CA THR A 242 -10.05 7.59 -17.88
C THR A 242 -8.98 8.19 -18.80
N GLU A 243 -8.84 9.52 -18.82
CA GLU A 243 -7.85 10.20 -19.66
C GLU A 243 -6.40 9.91 -19.21
N THR A 244 -6.20 9.61 -17.92
CA THR A 244 -4.88 9.25 -17.38
C THR A 244 -4.52 7.78 -17.66
N GLY A 245 -5.52 6.90 -17.73
CA GLY A 245 -5.34 5.46 -17.99
C GLY A 245 -5.27 5.13 -19.46
#